data_f7f7c2c3571acaaaf9492cc2be1d7b6e
#
_entry.id   f7f7c2c3571acaaaf9492cc2be1d7b6e
#
_cell.length_a   1.000
_cell.length_b   1.000
_cell.length_c   1.000
_cell.angle_alpha   90.00
_cell.angle_beta   90.00
_cell.angle_gamma   90.00
#
_symmetry.space_group_name_H-M   'P 1'
#
loop_
_entity.id
_entity.type
_entity.pdbx_description
1 polymer ?
#
loop_
_entity_poly.entity_id
_entity_poly.type
_entity_poly.pdbx_seq_one_letter_code
_entity_poly.pdbx_strand_id
1 'polypeptide(L)'
;MKETITKLHTWLESLSQFSLPNWDGLPDLDLYMDQVVTYLERALHTISASETENIITPWMINNYVKGRLIPIPEKKKYSKDHLAYMIAICVVKQILSINDIKQFLDFNKFNNVDIQTLYDFIRDTQKTAIDEITTDANNKIEPLLKHNDDNEVTKELYDYATNLAVEASIKKIIANRIFTLINDMDETKIKELEAMEKIRLEKEMLEKEKSLDKKIIKVNK
;
A
#
# COMPACT_ATOMS: atom_id res chain seq x y z
N MET A 1 -25.72 -17.60 21.05
CA MET A 1 -24.36 -17.88 20.57
C MET A 1 -24.33 -18.54 19.20
N LYS A 2 -25.05 -19.62 18.92
CA LYS A 2 -25.04 -20.32 17.60
C LYS A 2 -25.31 -19.39 16.41
N GLU A 3 -26.25 -18.45 16.52
CA GLU A 3 -26.52 -17.44 15.45
C GLU A 3 -25.30 -16.55 15.17
N THR A 4 -24.59 -16.13 16.20
CA THR A 4 -23.37 -15.31 16.06
C THR A 4 -22.27 -16.07 15.34
N ILE A 5 -22.03 -17.34 15.69
CA ILE A 5 -21.04 -18.18 15.02
C ILE A 5 -21.44 -18.43 13.57
N THR A 6 -22.73 -18.67 13.29
CA THR A 6 -23.21 -18.83 11.92
C THR A 6 -22.98 -17.57 11.08
N LYS A 7 -23.25 -16.39 11.63
CA LYS A 7 -22.95 -15.11 10.95
C LYS A 7 -21.46 -14.96 10.67
N LEU A 8 -20.61 -15.28 11.65
CA LEU A 8 -19.16 -15.23 11.47
C LEU A 8 -18.68 -16.21 10.40
N HIS A 9 -19.19 -17.44 10.41
CA HIS A 9 -18.86 -18.45 9.40
C HIS A 9 -19.28 -17.99 7.99
N THR A 10 -20.50 -17.48 7.83
CA THR A 10 -20.98 -16.95 6.54
C THR A 10 -20.13 -15.79 6.05
N TRP A 11 -19.68 -14.91 6.96
CA TRP A 11 -18.77 -13.83 6.61
C TRP A 11 -17.39 -14.34 6.19
N LEU A 12 -16.84 -15.35 6.89
CA LEU A 12 -15.57 -16.00 6.52
C LEU A 12 -15.66 -16.69 5.15
N GLU A 13 -16.78 -17.34 4.84
CA GLU A 13 -17.02 -17.90 3.51
C GLU A 13 -17.03 -16.81 2.44
N SER A 14 -17.71 -15.68 2.67
CA SER A 14 -17.69 -14.54 1.78
C SER A 14 -16.29 -13.96 1.59
N LEU A 15 -15.51 -13.87 2.68
CA LEU A 15 -14.12 -13.40 2.65
C LEU A 15 -13.21 -14.35 1.87
N SER A 16 -13.36 -15.67 2.04
CA SER A 16 -12.55 -16.66 1.33
C SER A 16 -12.74 -16.63 -0.19
N GLN A 17 -13.95 -16.26 -0.63
CA GLN A 17 -14.26 -16.09 -2.05
C GLN A 17 -13.87 -14.72 -2.60
N PHE A 18 -13.49 -13.79 -1.73
CA PHE A 18 -13.11 -12.46 -2.15
C PHE A 18 -11.74 -12.48 -2.87
N SER A 19 -11.66 -11.74 -3.95
CA SER A 19 -10.41 -11.38 -4.61
C SER A 19 -10.53 -9.98 -5.22
N LEU A 20 -9.44 -9.22 -5.21
CA LEU A 20 -9.38 -7.99 -5.99
C LEU A 20 -9.58 -8.31 -7.48
N PRO A 21 -10.16 -7.40 -8.27
CA PRO A 21 -10.26 -7.57 -9.73
C PRO A 21 -8.88 -7.88 -10.32
N ASN A 22 -8.81 -8.76 -11.32
CA ASN A 22 -7.59 -8.88 -12.10
C ASN A 22 -7.38 -7.61 -12.94
N TRP A 23 -6.18 -7.40 -13.46
CA TRP A 23 -5.86 -6.21 -14.25
C TRP A 23 -6.85 -5.98 -15.39
N ASP A 24 -7.21 -7.01 -16.13
CA ASP A 24 -8.16 -6.90 -17.25
C ASP A 24 -9.61 -6.67 -16.80
N GLY A 25 -9.93 -6.98 -15.57
CA GLY A 25 -11.23 -6.70 -14.96
C GLY A 25 -11.38 -5.27 -14.42
N LEU A 26 -10.30 -4.47 -14.40
CA LEU A 26 -10.40 -3.05 -14.08
C LEU A 26 -11.03 -2.30 -15.26
N PRO A 27 -11.85 -1.25 -15.02
CA PRO A 27 -12.44 -0.44 -16.08
C PRO A 27 -11.42 0.11 -17.06
N ASP A 28 -11.62 -0.14 -18.36
CA ASP A 28 -10.77 0.40 -19.44
C ASP A 28 -11.13 1.85 -19.81
N LEU A 29 -12.30 2.32 -19.38
CA LEU A 29 -12.75 3.69 -19.62
C LEU A 29 -12.34 4.60 -18.46
N ASP A 30 -11.92 5.81 -18.79
CA ASP A 30 -11.62 6.83 -17.80
C ASP A 30 -12.88 7.26 -17.05
N LEU A 31 -12.84 7.20 -15.72
CA LEU A 31 -13.96 7.45 -14.83
C LEU A 31 -13.91 8.86 -14.23
N TYR A 32 -15.07 9.47 -13.99
CA TYR A 32 -15.17 10.65 -13.15
C TYR A 32 -15.09 10.29 -11.66
N MET A 33 -14.81 11.28 -10.80
CA MET A 33 -14.61 11.12 -9.37
C MET A 33 -15.70 10.29 -8.65
N ASP A 34 -16.96 10.58 -8.93
CA ASP A 34 -18.12 9.89 -8.36
C ASP A 34 -18.22 8.42 -8.77
N GLN A 35 -17.88 8.14 -10.03
CA GLN A 35 -17.80 6.77 -10.56
C GLN A 35 -16.63 6.00 -9.94
N VAL A 36 -15.47 6.66 -9.75
CA VAL A 36 -14.31 6.07 -9.06
C VAL A 36 -14.69 5.66 -7.64
N VAL A 37 -15.29 6.58 -6.86
CA VAL A 37 -15.70 6.26 -5.49
C VAL A 37 -16.69 5.09 -5.48
N THR A 38 -17.71 5.12 -6.32
CA THR A 38 -18.70 4.04 -6.41
C THR A 38 -18.06 2.70 -6.78
N TYR A 39 -17.13 2.72 -7.73
CA TYR A 39 -16.41 1.51 -8.15
C TYR A 39 -15.56 0.93 -7.01
N LEU A 40 -14.75 1.76 -6.36
CA LEU A 40 -13.85 1.34 -5.30
C LEU A 40 -14.61 0.85 -4.06
N GLU A 41 -15.70 1.51 -3.68
CA GLU A 41 -16.59 1.05 -2.60
C GLU A 41 -17.13 -0.35 -2.88
N ARG A 42 -17.57 -0.62 -4.10
CA ARG A 42 -18.05 -1.96 -4.48
C ARG A 42 -16.93 -2.99 -4.52
N ALA A 43 -15.79 -2.63 -5.11
CA ALA A 43 -14.66 -3.55 -5.28
C ALA A 43 -13.99 -3.95 -3.96
N LEU A 44 -14.09 -3.12 -2.92
CA LEU A 44 -13.39 -3.31 -1.64
C LEU A 44 -14.34 -3.57 -0.46
N HIS A 45 -15.65 -3.63 -0.70
CA HIS A 45 -16.67 -3.76 0.36
C HIS A 45 -16.39 -4.90 1.35
N THR A 46 -16.04 -6.09 0.84
CA THR A 46 -15.82 -7.29 1.66
C THR A 46 -14.66 -7.15 2.65
N ILE A 47 -13.65 -6.32 2.32
CA ILE A 47 -12.47 -6.08 3.17
C ILE A 47 -12.55 -4.77 3.94
N SER A 48 -13.69 -4.10 3.93
CA SER A 48 -13.89 -2.91 4.75
C SER A 48 -13.86 -3.24 6.24
N ALA A 49 -13.13 -2.47 7.01
CA ALA A 49 -13.07 -2.63 8.47
C ALA A 49 -14.39 -2.25 9.17
N SER A 50 -15.27 -1.52 8.49
CA SER A 50 -16.54 -1.03 9.03
C SER A 50 -17.58 -0.96 7.92
N GLU A 51 -18.81 -1.40 8.22
CA GLU A 51 -19.96 -1.24 7.32
C GLU A 51 -20.45 0.22 7.20
N THR A 52 -20.02 1.09 8.12
CA THR A 52 -20.47 2.47 8.23
C THR A 52 -19.46 3.50 7.75
N GLU A 53 -18.20 3.12 7.57
CA GLU A 53 -17.15 4.03 7.12
C GLU A 53 -16.87 3.87 5.63
N ASN A 54 -16.78 5.00 4.92
CA ASN A 54 -16.39 4.99 3.53
C ASN A 54 -14.93 4.52 3.38
N ILE A 55 -14.73 3.52 2.54
CA ILE A 55 -13.39 3.00 2.22
C ILE A 55 -12.54 4.10 1.58
N ILE A 56 -13.17 4.91 0.72
CA ILE A 56 -12.53 6.02 0.04
C ILE A 56 -13.51 7.18 -0.15
N THR A 57 -13.01 8.41 -0.10
CA THR A 57 -13.80 9.62 -0.30
C THR A 57 -13.15 10.52 -1.36
N PRO A 58 -13.90 11.42 -2.02
CA PRO A 58 -13.33 12.42 -2.93
C PRO A 58 -12.21 13.25 -2.28
N TRP A 59 -12.35 13.54 -0.99
CA TRP A 59 -11.32 14.27 -0.23
C TRP A 59 -10.02 13.47 -0.12
N MET A 60 -10.11 12.17 0.15
CA MET A 60 -8.93 11.27 0.20
C MET A 60 -8.25 11.18 -1.16
N ILE A 61 -9.01 10.99 -2.25
CA ILE A 61 -8.47 10.94 -3.61
C ILE A 61 -7.73 12.24 -3.95
N ASN A 62 -8.34 13.40 -3.65
CA ASN A 62 -7.69 14.69 -3.86
C ASN A 62 -6.38 14.83 -3.05
N ASN A 63 -6.33 14.29 -1.82
CA ASN A 63 -5.11 14.28 -1.03
C ASN A 63 -4.05 13.36 -1.62
N TYR A 64 -4.43 12.21 -2.18
CA TYR A 64 -3.49 11.31 -2.87
C TYR A 64 -2.88 11.96 -4.12
N VAL A 65 -3.68 12.69 -4.90
CA VAL A 65 -3.17 13.49 -6.03
C VAL A 65 -2.22 14.58 -5.56
N LYS A 66 -2.62 15.39 -4.56
CA LYS A 66 -1.79 16.47 -4.01
C LYS A 66 -0.48 15.93 -3.40
N GLY A 67 -0.53 14.80 -2.71
CA GLY A 67 0.62 14.11 -2.13
C GLY A 67 1.49 13.38 -3.14
N ARG A 68 1.10 13.36 -4.42
CA ARG A 68 1.78 12.62 -5.50
C ARG A 68 1.84 11.10 -5.27
N LEU A 69 0.89 10.54 -4.52
CA LEU A 69 0.73 9.09 -4.38
C LEU A 69 0.17 8.48 -5.67
N ILE A 70 -0.71 9.22 -6.33
CA ILE A 70 -1.28 8.85 -7.64
C ILE A 70 -1.01 9.95 -8.65
N PRO A 71 -0.95 9.63 -9.95
CA PRO A 71 -0.79 10.64 -11.02
C PRO A 71 -1.89 11.70 -11.00
N ILE A 72 -1.65 12.81 -11.69
CA ILE A 72 -2.67 13.86 -11.87
C ILE A 72 -3.66 13.38 -12.93
N PRO A 73 -4.98 13.37 -12.62
CA PRO A 73 -5.99 12.92 -13.57
C PRO A 73 -6.12 13.88 -14.76
N GLU A 74 -6.24 13.34 -15.97
CA GLU A 74 -6.43 14.13 -17.18
C GLU A 74 -7.88 14.55 -17.31
N LYS A 75 -8.13 15.84 -17.52
CA LYS A 75 -9.49 16.43 -17.69
C LYS A 75 -10.48 15.97 -16.59
N LYS A 76 -9.98 15.80 -15.35
CA LYS A 76 -10.75 15.31 -14.18
C LYS A 76 -11.22 13.85 -14.31
N LYS A 77 -10.60 13.07 -15.17
CA LYS A 77 -10.88 11.65 -15.37
C LYS A 77 -9.72 10.79 -14.88
N TYR A 78 -10.04 9.67 -14.32
CA TYR A 78 -9.14 8.71 -13.71
C TYR A 78 -9.07 7.45 -14.57
N SER A 79 -7.88 7.10 -15.03
CA SER A 79 -7.62 5.91 -15.85
C SER A 79 -7.56 4.64 -15.00
N LYS A 80 -7.42 3.50 -15.66
CA LYS A 80 -7.16 2.19 -15.07
C LYS A 80 -5.99 2.21 -14.08
N ASP A 81 -4.88 2.87 -14.45
CA ASP A 81 -3.72 3.02 -13.57
C ASP A 81 -4.06 3.74 -12.27
N HIS A 82 -4.87 4.79 -12.35
CA HIS A 82 -5.32 5.50 -11.15
C HIS A 82 -6.15 4.58 -10.23
N LEU A 83 -7.01 3.74 -10.80
CA LEU A 83 -7.79 2.76 -10.02
C LEU A 83 -6.88 1.75 -9.34
N ALA A 84 -5.88 1.23 -10.04
CA ALA A 84 -4.90 0.30 -9.49
C ALA A 84 -4.12 0.91 -8.32
N TYR A 85 -3.61 2.15 -8.47
CA TYR A 85 -2.98 2.87 -7.36
C TYR A 85 -3.91 3.04 -6.17
N MET A 86 -5.16 3.45 -6.40
CA MET A 86 -6.12 3.68 -5.31
C MET A 86 -6.48 2.40 -4.59
N ILE A 87 -6.67 1.27 -5.30
CA ILE A 87 -6.91 -0.03 -4.69
C ILE A 87 -5.70 -0.44 -3.85
N ALA A 88 -4.49 -0.36 -4.41
CA ALA A 88 -3.25 -0.68 -3.70
C ALA A 88 -3.12 0.13 -2.39
N ILE A 89 -3.36 1.46 -2.46
CA ILE A 89 -3.35 2.33 -1.29
C ILE A 89 -4.41 1.90 -0.27
N CYS A 90 -5.63 1.61 -0.71
CA CYS A 90 -6.73 1.21 0.19
C CYS A 90 -6.44 -0.11 0.93
N VAL A 91 -5.75 -1.06 0.30
CA VAL A 91 -5.34 -2.31 0.93
C VAL A 91 -4.32 -2.07 2.04
N VAL A 92 -3.29 -1.26 1.79
CA VAL A 92 -2.17 -1.14 2.73
C VAL A 92 -2.33 0.01 3.74
N LYS A 93 -3.20 0.99 3.51
CA LYS A 93 -3.39 2.18 4.38
C LYS A 93 -3.90 1.86 5.79
N GLN A 94 -4.46 0.68 6.01
CA GLN A 94 -4.91 0.25 7.34
C GLN A 94 -3.72 -0.03 8.27
N ILE A 95 -2.57 -0.33 7.70
CA ILE A 95 -1.35 -0.71 8.43
C ILE A 95 -0.25 0.34 8.27
N LEU A 96 -0.03 0.83 7.04
CA LEU A 96 1.03 1.77 6.71
C LEU A 96 0.57 3.23 6.81
N SER A 97 1.48 4.11 7.21
CA SER A 97 1.25 5.55 7.11
C SER A 97 1.25 6.01 5.64
N ILE A 98 0.60 7.12 5.35
CA ILE A 98 0.60 7.72 4.00
C ILE A 98 2.03 8.03 3.51
N ASN A 99 2.93 8.38 4.43
CA ASN A 99 4.33 8.63 4.11
C ASN A 99 5.05 7.33 3.69
N ASP A 100 4.85 6.23 4.43
CA ASP A 100 5.45 4.92 4.09
C ASP A 100 4.91 4.41 2.75
N ILE A 101 3.60 4.60 2.50
CA ILE A 101 2.99 4.25 1.21
C ILE A 101 3.62 5.05 0.08
N LYS A 102 3.83 6.36 0.27
CA LYS A 102 4.47 7.20 -0.72
C LYS A 102 5.88 6.73 -1.04
N GLN A 103 6.69 6.47 -0.02
CA GLN A 103 8.06 5.96 -0.19
C GLN A 103 8.08 4.62 -0.92
N PHE A 104 7.17 3.71 -0.57
CA PHE A 104 7.01 2.42 -1.26
C PHE A 104 6.66 2.60 -2.75
N LEU A 105 5.74 3.51 -3.08
CA LEU A 105 5.37 3.78 -4.47
C LEU A 105 6.52 4.46 -5.24
N ASP A 106 7.20 5.43 -4.63
CA ASP A 106 8.34 6.12 -5.23
C ASP A 106 9.52 5.15 -5.46
N PHE A 107 9.80 4.22 -4.53
CA PHE A 107 10.79 3.16 -4.70
C PHE A 107 10.49 2.25 -5.89
N ASN A 108 9.25 1.78 -6.02
CA ASN A 108 8.84 0.95 -7.15
C ASN A 108 8.99 1.70 -8.48
N LYS A 109 8.58 2.96 -8.52
CA LYS A 109 8.72 3.83 -9.70
C LYS A 109 10.19 4.06 -10.08
N PHE A 110 11.06 4.29 -9.09
CA PHE A 110 12.50 4.46 -9.31
C PHE A 110 13.13 3.19 -9.92
N ASN A 111 12.66 2.01 -9.50
CA ASN A 111 13.13 0.72 -10.02
C ASN A 111 12.40 0.29 -11.31
N ASN A 112 11.65 1.19 -11.96
CA ASN A 112 10.89 0.91 -13.19
C ASN A 112 9.87 -0.23 -13.07
N VAL A 113 9.33 -0.47 -11.88
CA VAL A 113 8.20 -1.38 -11.68
C VAL A 113 6.95 -0.66 -12.15
N ASP A 114 6.30 -1.16 -13.18
CA ASP A 114 5.04 -0.60 -13.66
C ASP A 114 3.89 -0.88 -12.67
N ILE A 115 2.83 -0.08 -12.77
CA ILE A 115 1.70 -0.17 -11.83
C ILE A 115 0.95 -1.49 -11.95
N GLN A 116 0.90 -2.11 -13.12
CA GLN A 116 0.27 -3.41 -13.29
C GLN A 116 1.01 -4.48 -12.50
N THR A 117 2.32 -4.56 -12.63
CA THR A 117 3.18 -5.50 -11.89
C THR A 117 3.02 -5.31 -10.37
N LEU A 118 3.02 -4.06 -9.89
CA LEU A 118 2.81 -3.74 -8.48
C LEU A 118 1.41 -4.14 -8.02
N TYR A 119 0.38 -3.85 -8.82
CA TYR A 119 -1.00 -4.19 -8.52
C TYR A 119 -1.22 -5.70 -8.43
N ASP A 120 -0.70 -6.45 -9.40
CA ASP A 120 -0.79 -7.91 -9.42
C ASP A 120 -0.08 -8.53 -8.20
N PHE A 121 1.09 -8.01 -7.82
CA PHE A 121 1.78 -8.43 -6.60
C PHE A 121 0.93 -8.22 -5.35
N ILE A 122 0.30 -7.04 -5.19
CA ILE A 122 -0.55 -6.74 -4.03
C ILE A 122 -1.80 -7.63 -4.02
N ARG A 123 -2.44 -7.81 -5.18
CA ARG A 123 -3.61 -8.68 -5.35
C ARG A 123 -3.30 -10.12 -4.94
N ASP A 124 -2.22 -10.67 -5.47
CA ASP A 124 -1.85 -12.08 -5.23
C ASP A 124 -1.42 -12.30 -3.79
N THR A 125 -0.66 -11.35 -3.20
CA THR A 125 -0.30 -11.38 -1.78
C THR A 125 -1.54 -11.32 -0.89
N GLN A 126 -2.50 -10.45 -1.22
CA GLN A 126 -3.74 -10.35 -0.44
C GLN A 126 -4.57 -11.63 -0.55
N LYS A 127 -4.69 -12.21 -1.75
CA LYS A 127 -5.44 -13.47 -1.95
C LYS A 127 -4.83 -14.60 -1.15
N THR A 128 -3.51 -14.76 -1.20
CA THR A 128 -2.79 -15.77 -0.41
C THR A 128 -3.05 -15.58 1.09
N ALA A 129 -2.94 -14.34 1.58
CA ALA A 129 -3.19 -14.05 3.00
C ALA A 129 -4.64 -14.35 3.40
N ILE A 130 -5.62 -14.04 2.56
CA ILE A 130 -7.03 -14.36 2.80
C ILE A 130 -7.22 -15.87 2.89
N ASP A 131 -6.67 -16.65 1.96
CA ASP A 131 -6.82 -18.10 1.91
C ASP A 131 -6.21 -18.78 3.16
N GLU A 132 -5.03 -18.34 3.58
CA GLU A 132 -4.36 -18.85 4.78
C GLU A 132 -5.17 -18.52 6.04
N ILE A 133 -5.55 -17.24 6.21
CA ILE A 133 -6.23 -16.77 7.43
C ILE A 133 -7.66 -17.33 7.53
N THR A 134 -8.42 -17.40 6.42
CA THR A 134 -9.77 -17.97 6.46
C THR A 134 -9.76 -19.47 6.69
N THR A 135 -8.74 -20.17 6.20
CA THR A 135 -8.55 -21.60 6.51
C THR A 135 -8.28 -21.81 7.99
N ASP A 136 -7.37 -21.05 8.60
CA ASP A 136 -7.10 -21.12 10.04
C ASP A 136 -8.35 -20.76 10.86
N ALA A 137 -9.04 -19.68 10.49
CA ALA A 137 -10.26 -19.24 11.17
C ALA A 137 -11.36 -20.30 11.12
N ASN A 138 -11.60 -20.93 9.98
CA ASN A 138 -12.60 -21.99 9.86
C ASN A 138 -12.24 -23.20 10.73
N ASN A 139 -10.98 -23.61 10.75
CA ASN A 139 -10.50 -24.71 11.61
C ASN A 139 -10.71 -24.43 13.11
N LYS A 140 -10.67 -23.16 13.53
CA LYS A 140 -10.91 -22.74 14.92
C LYS A 140 -12.39 -22.59 15.25
N ILE A 141 -13.19 -22.08 14.33
CA ILE A 141 -14.58 -21.65 14.57
C ILE A 141 -15.58 -22.79 14.32
N GLU A 142 -15.37 -23.63 13.31
CA GLU A 142 -16.28 -24.72 12.98
C GLU A 142 -16.54 -25.70 14.16
N PRO A 143 -15.54 -26.12 14.96
CA PRO A 143 -15.78 -26.95 16.13
C PRO A 143 -16.71 -26.32 17.17
N LEU A 144 -16.68 -24.95 17.28
CA LEU A 144 -17.50 -24.23 18.27
C LEU A 144 -18.99 -24.33 17.99
N LEU A 145 -19.39 -24.59 16.74
CA LEU A 145 -20.82 -24.87 16.40
C LEU A 145 -21.39 -26.08 17.12
N LYS A 146 -20.55 -27.03 17.56
CA LYS A 146 -20.94 -28.26 18.23
C LYS A 146 -20.95 -28.13 19.77
N HIS A 147 -20.39 -27.05 20.32
CA HIS A 147 -20.36 -26.76 21.74
C HIS A 147 -21.73 -26.28 22.23
N ASN A 148 -22.08 -26.71 23.49
CA ASN A 148 -23.34 -26.32 24.10
C ASN A 148 -23.18 -25.31 25.24
N ASP A 149 -21.95 -24.99 25.66
CA ASP A 149 -21.67 -23.96 26.66
C ASP A 149 -21.36 -22.63 25.99
N ASP A 150 -22.31 -21.71 26.03
CA ASP A 150 -22.18 -20.37 25.42
C ASP A 150 -21.04 -19.53 26.04
N ASN A 151 -20.71 -19.75 27.34
CA ASN A 151 -19.63 -19.01 28.00
C ASN A 151 -18.25 -19.49 27.52
N GLU A 152 -18.07 -20.80 27.39
CA GLU A 152 -16.84 -21.40 26.88
C GLU A 152 -16.60 -20.96 25.42
N VAL A 153 -17.64 -21.05 24.60
CA VAL A 153 -17.60 -20.57 23.20
C VAL A 153 -17.24 -19.09 23.10
N THR A 154 -17.85 -18.26 23.96
CA THR A 154 -17.56 -16.82 23.99
C THR A 154 -16.09 -16.56 24.34
N LYS A 155 -15.57 -17.27 25.33
CA LYS A 155 -14.17 -17.17 25.73
C LYS A 155 -13.23 -17.56 24.60
N GLU A 156 -13.46 -18.69 23.94
CA GLU A 156 -12.62 -19.14 22.82
C GLU A 156 -12.61 -18.15 21.64
N LEU A 157 -13.76 -17.55 21.32
CA LEU A 157 -13.83 -16.50 20.30
C LEU A 157 -13.04 -15.25 20.69
N TYR A 158 -13.11 -14.80 21.96
CA TYR A 158 -12.31 -13.68 22.44
C TYR A 158 -10.81 -14.00 22.44
N ASP A 159 -10.42 -15.20 22.86
CA ASP A 159 -9.03 -15.64 22.86
C ASP A 159 -8.50 -15.70 21.43
N TYR A 160 -9.26 -16.22 20.47
CA TYR A 160 -8.86 -16.24 19.06
C TYR A 160 -8.77 -14.83 18.44
N ALA A 161 -9.76 -13.97 18.68
CA ALA A 161 -9.73 -12.59 18.22
C ALA A 161 -8.53 -11.82 18.80
N THR A 162 -8.20 -12.05 20.08
CA THR A 162 -7.03 -11.45 20.72
C THR A 162 -5.73 -11.93 20.08
N ASN A 163 -5.61 -13.24 19.80
CA ASN A 163 -4.45 -13.80 19.12
C ASN A 163 -4.25 -13.16 17.74
N LEU A 164 -5.31 -13.02 16.92
CA LEU A 164 -5.24 -12.34 15.63
C LEU A 164 -4.80 -10.87 15.76
N ALA A 165 -5.32 -10.15 16.76
CA ALA A 165 -4.94 -8.75 16.99
C ALA A 165 -3.48 -8.60 17.42
N VAL A 166 -2.98 -9.47 18.30
CA VAL A 166 -1.57 -9.49 18.72
C VAL A 166 -0.66 -9.84 17.54
N GLU A 167 -1.00 -10.86 16.76
CA GLU A 167 -0.24 -11.26 15.58
C GLU A 167 -0.17 -10.13 14.53
N ALA A 168 -1.30 -9.48 14.23
CA ALA A 168 -1.35 -8.33 13.34
C ALA A 168 -0.48 -7.17 13.85
N SER A 169 -0.47 -6.91 15.16
CA SER A 169 0.39 -5.90 15.79
C SER A 169 1.87 -6.18 15.56
N ILE A 170 2.30 -7.43 15.76
CA ILE A 170 3.71 -7.82 15.55
C ILE A 170 4.08 -7.74 14.06
N LYS A 171 3.22 -8.22 13.15
CA LYS A 171 3.44 -8.09 11.70
C LYS A 171 3.60 -6.63 11.29
N LYS A 172 2.76 -5.73 11.84
CA LYS A 172 2.85 -4.28 11.61
C LYS A 172 4.19 -3.71 12.09
N ILE A 173 4.63 -4.07 13.30
CA ILE A 173 5.91 -3.59 13.86
C ILE A 173 7.08 -4.01 12.97
N ILE A 174 7.09 -5.27 12.52
CA ILE A 174 8.14 -5.80 11.64
C ILE A 174 8.12 -5.06 10.29
N ALA A 175 6.94 -4.93 9.66
CA ALA A 175 6.80 -4.22 8.40
C ALA A 175 7.30 -2.77 8.49
N ASN A 176 6.86 -2.02 9.52
CA ASN A 176 7.31 -0.66 9.74
C ASN A 176 8.83 -0.58 9.96
N ARG A 177 9.42 -1.53 10.70
CA ARG A 177 10.87 -1.55 10.90
C ARG A 177 11.64 -1.78 9.61
N ILE A 178 11.15 -2.68 8.75
CA ILE A 178 11.74 -2.94 7.43
C ILE A 178 11.68 -1.67 6.57
N PHE A 179 10.51 -1.01 6.47
CA PHE A 179 10.37 0.25 5.72
C PHE A 179 11.32 1.33 6.25
N THR A 180 11.39 1.53 7.57
CA THR A 180 12.32 2.51 8.17
C THR A 180 13.77 2.23 7.78
N LEU A 181 14.23 0.97 7.89
CA LEU A 181 15.61 0.62 7.55
C LEU A 181 15.93 0.81 6.07
N ILE A 182 14.99 0.50 5.17
CA ILE A 182 15.16 0.72 3.72
C ILE A 182 15.26 2.23 3.45
N ASN A 183 14.38 3.03 4.05
CA ASN A 183 14.37 4.48 3.86
C ASN A 183 15.65 5.15 4.39
N ASP A 184 16.14 4.72 5.54
CA ASP A 184 17.42 5.21 6.10
C ASP A 184 18.60 4.91 5.16
N MET A 185 18.60 3.74 4.48
CA MET A 185 19.61 3.38 3.48
C MET A 185 19.53 4.26 2.24
N ASP A 186 18.33 4.55 1.74
CA ASP A 186 18.13 5.39 0.56
C ASP A 186 18.53 6.85 0.84
N GLU A 187 18.17 7.40 2.00
CA GLU A 187 18.62 8.75 2.40
C GLU A 187 20.15 8.86 2.50
N THR A 188 20.80 7.85 3.04
CA THR A 188 22.27 7.82 3.16
C THR A 188 22.91 7.81 1.77
N LYS A 189 22.40 6.98 0.87
CA LYS A 189 22.89 6.87 -0.50
C LYS A 189 22.67 8.16 -1.32
N ILE A 190 21.54 8.83 -1.14
CA ILE A 190 21.25 10.13 -1.75
C ILE A 190 22.25 11.17 -1.25
N LYS A 191 22.49 11.27 0.07
CA LYS A 191 23.48 12.19 0.66
C LYS A 191 24.90 11.95 0.15
N GLU A 192 25.29 10.68 -0.02
CA GLU A 192 26.58 10.31 -0.60
C GLU A 192 26.71 10.76 -2.07
N LEU A 193 25.66 10.55 -2.88
CA LEU A 193 25.63 10.99 -4.28
C LEU A 193 25.68 12.51 -4.41
N GLU A 194 24.93 13.24 -3.61
CA GLU A 194 24.96 14.72 -3.56
C GLU A 194 26.35 15.23 -3.16
N ALA A 195 26.99 14.59 -2.18
CA ALA A 195 28.35 14.95 -1.76
C ALA A 195 29.38 14.70 -2.88
N MET A 196 29.27 13.57 -3.59
CA MET A 196 30.14 13.27 -4.73
C MET A 196 29.95 14.27 -5.89
N GLU A 197 28.72 14.64 -6.19
CA GLU A 197 28.42 15.60 -7.25
C GLU A 197 28.94 16.99 -6.91
N LYS A 198 28.81 17.43 -5.65
CA LYS A 198 29.39 18.67 -5.15
C LYS A 198 30.91 18.71 -5.31
N ILE A 199 31.60 17.62 -4.93
CA ILE A 199 33.07 17.50 -5.12
C ILE A 199 33.45 17.56 -6.60
N ARG A 200 32.65 16.95 -7.49
CA ARG A 200 32.89 16.99 -8.93
C ARG A 200 32.78 18.40 -9.48
N LEU A 201 31.73 19.13 -9.11
CA LEU A 201 31.52 20.53 -9.54
C LEU A 201 32.61 21.46 -9.03
N GLU A 202 33.04 21.31 -7.78
CA GLU A 202 34.16 22.08 -7.22
C GLU A 202 35.47 21.81 -7.97
N LYS A 203 35.77 20.59 -8.37
CA LYS A 203 36.93 20.25 -9.20
C LYS A 203 36.86 20.88 -10.60
N GLU A 204 35.70 20.78 -11.24
CA GLU A 204 35.48 21.39 -12.57
C GLU A 204 35.63 22.93 -12.54
N MET A 205 35.16 23.59 -11.49
CA MET A 205 35.34 25.04 -11.29
C MET A 205 36.81 25.39 -11.10
N LEU A 206 37.54 24.65 -10.29
CA LEU A 206 38.95 24.86 -10.04
C LEU A 206 39.82 24.67 -11.30
N GLU A 207 39.46 23.68 -12.15
CA GLU A 207 40.14 23.47 -13.43
C GLU A 207 39.88 24.63 -14.43
N LYS A 208 38.63 25.15 -14.45
CA LYS A 208 38.28 26.33 -15.26
C LYS A 208 39.04 27.59 -14.81
N GLU A 209 39.14 27.85 -13.52
CA GLU A 209 39.93 28.93 -12.95
C GLU A 209 41.41 28.83 -13.37
N LYS A 210 42.03 27.66 -13.16
CA LYS A 210 43.43 27.43 -13.57
C LYS A 210 43.66 27.57 -15.07
N SER A 211 42.65 27.25 -15.89
CA SER A 211 42.73 27.42 -17.34
C SER A 211 42.61 28.88 -17.76
N LEU A 212 41.81 29.68 -17.03
CA LEU A 212 41.64 31.12 -17.23
C LEU A 212 42.93 31.88 -16.88
N ASP A 213 43.51 31.57 -15.72
CA ASP A 213 44.77 32.17 -15.28
C ASP A 213 45.92 31.90 -16.26
N LYS A 214 46.02 30.67 -16.80
CA LYS A 214 47.01 30.35 -17.86
C LYS A 214 46.78 31.12 -19.15
N LYS A 215 45.55 31.49 -19.51
CA LYS A 215 45.25 32.31 -20.68
C LYS A 215 45.61 33.78 -20.44
N ILE A 216 45.34 34.31 -19.25
CA ILE A 216 45.69 35.71 -18.89
C ILE A 216 47.20 35.91 -18.89
N ILE A 217 47.97 34.94 -18.35
CA ILE A 217 49.45 35.03 -18.36
C ILE A 217 50.02 34.94 -19.77
N LYS A 218 49.36 34.30 -20.74
CA LYS A 218 49.79 34.22 -22.14
C LYS A 218 49.46 35.49 -22.95
N VAL A 219 48.48 36.28 -22.54
CA VAL A 219 48.07 37.50 -23.22
C VAL A 219 48.93 38.70 -22.78
N ASN A 220 49.53 38.64 -21.59
CA ASN A 220 50.35 39.69 -21.01
C ASN A 220 51.87 39.49 -21.25
N LYS A 221 52.25 38.61 -22.16
CA LYS A 221 53.59 38.43 -22.69
C LYS A 221 53.64 38.78 -24.19
#